data_657f78fcf94fc00548653bf645ba2933
#
_entry.id   657f78fcf94fc00548653bf645ba2933
#
_cell.length_a   1.000
_cell.length_b   1.000
_cell.length_c   1.000
_cell.angle_alpha   90.00
_cell.angle_beta   90.00
_cell.angle_gamma   90.00
#
_symmetry.space_group_name_H-M   'P 1'
#
loop_
_entity.id
_entity.type
_entity.pdbx_description
1 polymer ?
#
loop_
_entity_poly.entity_id
_entity_poly.type
_entity_poly.pdbx_seq_one_letter_code
_entity_poly.pdbx_strand_id
1 'polypeptide(L)'
;MGFMDKLKQTATSAKDSMKKSFDETSAAMKAHNEESKELKKALDGAIARYEVTYVGGLPEIPKRKSGAIGLNIMPDKFSFRPTITTKEWFSDYDIPYNKISELRIEKRTISTTEVLLGGGDSANQEQENVICILYTSQYNKKLTLRVEMLTGTTIFNQAAKCREFMDLLRQYDIFDKFDSKDNKTNTSSDGNDVFAQLEKLQKLKKAGILTDEEFNLKKQELLNKM
;
A
#
# COMPACT_ATOMS: atom_id res chain seq x y z
N MET A 1 56.69 -3.61 -38.57
CA MET A 1 55.38 -4.22 -38.17
C MET A 1 54.49 -4.30 -39.41
N GLY A 2 54.21 -5.50 -39.86
CA GLY A 2 53.47 -5.71 -41.08
C GLY A 2 51.94 -5.53 -40.84
N PHE A 3 51.24 -5.22 -41.93
CA PHE A 3 49.77 -5.05 -41.94
C PHE A 3 49.02 -6.27 -41.33
N MET A 4 49.55 -7.45 -41.52
CA MET A 4 49.03 -8.71 -40.95
C MET A 4 49.14 -8.78 -39.40
N ASP A 5 50.16 -8.16 -38.82
CA ASP A 5 50.31 -8.12 -37.34
C ASP A 5 49.32 -7.19 -36.67
N LYS A 6 49.01 -6.08 -37.30
CA LYS A 6 47.94 -5.15 -36.85
C LYS A 6 46.57 -5.80 -36.94
N LEU A 7 46.24 -6.54 -38.00
CA LEU A 7 44.98 -7.26 -38.17
C LEU A 7 44.80 -8.35 -37.09
N LYS A 8 45.85 -9.12 -36.76
CA LYS A 8 45.83 -10.13 -35.71
C LYS A 8 45.62 -9.48 -34.33
N GLN A 9 46.30 -8.36 -34.06
CA GLN A 9 46.19 -7.63 -32.81
C GLN A 9 44.76 -7.05 -32.60
N THR A 10 44.16 -6.51 -33.65
CA THR A 10 42.78 -6.00 -33.61
C THR A 10 41.77 -7.11 -33.44
N ALA A 11 41.93 -8.28 -34.08
CA ALA A 11 41.08 -9.42 -33.96
C ALA A 11 41.15 -10.05 -32.53
N THR A 12 42.33 -10.10 -31.93
CA THR A 12 42.52 -10.58 -30.57
C THR A 12 41.86 -9.64 -29.55
N SER A 13 42.10 -8.33 -29.68
CA SER A 13 41.47 -7.31 -28.84
C SER A 13 39.94 -7.32 -28.92
N ALA A 14 39.35 -7.46 -30.10
CA ALA A 14 37.91 -7.59 -30.30
C ALA A 14 37.35 -8.87 -29.64
N LYS A 15 38.07 -9.99 -29.76
CA LYS A 15 37.67 -11.26 -29.14
C LYS A 15 37.71 -11.18 -27.60
N ASP A 16 38.73 -10.55 -27.05
CA ASP A 16 38.87 -10.35 -25.60
C ASP A 16 37.79 -9.41 -25.05
N SER A 17 37.45 -8.33 -25.79
CA SER A 17 36.35 -7.43 -25.41
C SER A 17 34.99 -8.12 -25.46
N MET A 18 34.72 -8.95 -26.48
CA MET A 18 33.50 -9.73 -26.57
C MET A 18 33.40 -10.78 -25.45
N LYS A 19 34.50 -11.44 -25.12
CA LYS A 19 34.53 -12.42 -24.03
C LYS A 19 34.26 -11.74 -22.70
N LYS A 20 34.88 -10.60 -22.42
CA LYS A 20 34.65 -9.81 -21.20
C LYS A 20 33.20 -9.37 -21.07
N SER A 21 32.61 -8.83 -22.14
CA SER A 21 31.20 -8.44 -22.17
C SER A 21 30.25 -9.60 -21.95
N PHE A 22 30.56 -10.77 -22.52
CA PHE A 22 29.76 -11.99 -22.33
C PHE A 22 29.86 -12.50 -20.87
N ASP A 23 31.06 -12.50 -20.28
CA ASP A 23 31.29 -12.94 -18.91
C ASP A 23 30.60 -11.99 -17.93
N GLU A 24 30.65 -10.66 -18.14
CA GLU A 24 29.94 -9.66 -17.35
C GLU A 24 28.41 -9.83 -17.44
N THR A 25 27.89 -10.06 -18.64
CA THR A 25 26.44 -10.29 -18.86
C THR A 25 25.99 -11.60 -18.19
N SER A 26 26.81 -12.67 -18.29
CA SER A 26 26.53 -13.96 -17.66
C SER A 26 26.54 -13.88 -16.14
N ALA A 27 27.49 -13.12 -15.56
CA ALA A 27 27.57 -12.88 -14.13
C ALA A 27 26.36 -12.08 -13.63
N ALA A 28 25.97 -11.02 -14.36
CA ALA A 28 24.77 -10.23 -14.04
C ALA A 28 23.49 -11.06 -14.09
N MET A 29 23.34 -11.94 -15.10
CA MET A 29 22.21 -12.87 -15.19
C MET A 29 22.16 -13.86 -14.03
N LYS A 30 23.30 -14.40 -13.62
CA LYS A 30 23.37 -15.32 -12.47
C LYS A 30 22.98 -14.62 -11.18
N ALA A 31 23.52 -13.41 -10.94
CA ALA A 31 23.17 -12.61 -9.77
C ALA A 31 21.67 -12.28 -9.73
N HIS A 32 21.08 -11.88 -10.86
CA HIS A 32 19.63 -11.61 -10.96
C HIS A 32 18.77 -12.87 -10.71
N ASN A 33 19.21 -14.04 -11.19
CA ASN A 33 18.52 -15.30 -10.94
C ASN A 33 18.57 -15.72 -9.48
N GLU A 34 19.70 -15.50 -8.80
CA GLU A 34 19.84 -15.77 -7.36
C GLU A 34 18.98 -14.82 -6.53
N GLU A 35 19.03 -13.50 -6.82
CA GLU A 35 18.18 -12.50 -6.19
C GLU A 35 16.68 -12.84 -6.36
N SER A 36 16.29 -13.27 -7.56
CA SER A 36 14.91 -13.70 -7.85
C SER A 36 14.50 -14.95 -7.06
N LYS A 37 15.41 -15.89 -6.86
CA LYS A 37 15.17 -17.11 -6.07
C LYS A 37 15.03 -16.76 -4.58
N GLU A 38 15.91 -15.92 -4.06
CA GLU A 38 15.84 -15.46 -2.68
C GLU A 38 14.55 -14.67 -2.41
N LEU A 39 14.16 -13.78 -3.32
CA LEU A 39 12.90 -13.05 -3.25
C LEU A 39 11.70 -14.00 -3.26
N LYS A 40 11.67 -15.00 -4.15
CA LYS A 40 10.62 -16.02 -4.16
C LYS A 40 10.55 -16.78 -2.83
N LYS A 41 11.70 -17.17 -2.29
CA LYS A 41 11.77 -17.86 -1.00
C LYS A 41 11.33 -16.97 0.17
N ALA A 42 11.72 -15.69 0.16
CA ALA A 42 11.31 -14.73 1.18
C ALA A 42 9.81 -14.41 1.14
N LEU A 43 9.18 -14.53 -0.03
CA LEU A 43 7.74 -14.32 -0.24
C LEU A 43 6.95 -15.63 -0.30
N ASP A 44 7.59 -16.75 -0.02
CA ASP A 44 6.91 -18.02 0.12
C ASP A 44 5.95 -17.96 1.32
N GLY A 45 4.68 -18.39 1.09
CA GLY A 45 3.63 -18.25 2.09
C GLY A 45 2.92 -16.88 2.12
N ALA A 46 3.17 -15.98 1.16
CA ALA A 46 2.36 -14.77 1.01
C ALA A 46 0.91 -15.12 0.66
N ILE A 47 -0.05 -14.60 1.43
CA ILE A 47 -1.48 -14.78 1.22
C ILE A 47 -1.91 -14.13 -0.10
N ALA A 48 -1.43 -12.91 -0.34
CA ALA A 48 -1.67 -12.16 -1.58
C ALA A 48 -0.55 -11.18 -1.87
N ARG A 49 -0.49 -10.71 -3.12
CA ARG A 49 0.49 -9.73 -3.60
C ARG A 49 -0.21 -8.65 -4.40
N TYR A 50 0.12 -7.40 -4.08
CA TYR A 50 -0.37 -6.22 -4.77
C TYR A 50 0.81 -5.35 -5.21
N GLU A 51 0.57 -4.49 -6.20
CA GLU A 51 1.49 -3.42 -6.56
C GLU A 51 0.93 -2.10 -6.08
N VAL A 52 1.78 -1.27 -5.48
CA VAL A 52 1.41 0.04 -4.93
C VAL A 52 2.46 1.09 -5.31
N THR A 53 2.07 2.35 -5.32
CA THR A 53 2.99 3.48 -5.45
C THR A 53 3.16 4.15 -4.09
N TYR A 54 4.38 4.52 -3.75
CA TYR A 54 4.68 5.24 -2.52
C TYR A 54 4.17 6.69 -2.56
N VAL A 55 3.38 7.06 -1.57
CA VAL A 55 2.82 8.41 -1.43
C VAL A 55 3.56 9.22 -0.36
N GLY A 56 3.97 8.57 0.74
CA GLY A 56 4.69 9.23 1.82
C GLY A 56 4.61 8.48 3.14
N GLY A 57 5.29 9.02 4.16
CA GLY A 57 5.21 8.55 5.54
C GLY A 57 6.46 7.91 6.11
N LEU A 58 7.45 7.59 5.27
CA LEU A 58 8.77 7.16 5.74
C LEU A 58 9.67 8.39 5.91
N PRO A 59 10.35 8.55 7.06
CA PRO A 59 11.23 9.70 7.31
C PRO A 59 12.37 9.83 6.29
N GLU A 60 12.88 8.68 5.81
CA GLU A 60 13.96 8.59 4.84
C GLU A 60 13.50 9.01 3.43
N ILE A 61 12.19 8.93 3.17
CA ILE A 61 11.59 9.24 1.87
C ILE A 61 10.42 10.21 2.10
N PRO A 62 10.71 11.51 2.32
CA PRO A 62 9.68 12.48 2.74
C PRO A 62 8.68 12.87 1.65
N LYS A 63 8.99 12.57 0.37
CA LYS A 63 8.17 12.96 -0.78
C LYS A 63 7.66 11.74 -1.53
N ARG A 64 6.50 11.90 -2.19
CA ARG A 64 5.98 10.93 -3.15
C ARG A 64 7.05 10.56 -4.19
N LYS A 65 7.13 9.27 -4.52
CA LYS A 65 8.01 8.73 -5.55
C LYS A 65 7.20 7.91 -6.55
N SER A 66 7.56 8.02 -7.82
CA SER A 66 6.99 7.18 -8.88
C SER A 66 7.64 5.80 -8.90
N GLY A 67 6.93 4.84 -9.46
CA GLY A 67 7.36 3.45 -9.59
C GLY A 67 6.54 2.50 -8.70
N ALA A 68 6.50 1.25 -9.11
CA ALA A 68 5.77 0.21 -8.40
C ALA A 68 6.61 -0.38 -7.27
N ILE A 69 5.97 -0.60 -6.12
CA ILE A 69 6.50 -1.35 -4.98
C ILE A 69 5.57 -2.54 -4.78
N GLY A 70 6.13 -3.73 -4.56
CA GLY A 70 5.36 -4.92 -4.20
C GLY A 70 4.88 -4.84 -2.75
N LEU A 71 3.57 -4.90 -2.53
CA LEU A 71 2.95 -5.11 -1.23
C LEU A 71 2.53 -6.57 -1.10
N ASN A 72 3.18 -7.30 -0.21
CA ASN A 72 2.90 -8.71 0.07
C ASN A 72 2.21 -8.81 1.43
N ILE A 73 1.06 -9.50 1.46
CA ILE A 73 0.33 -9.81 2.68
C ILE A 73 0.87 -11.14 3.18
N MET A 74 1.67 -11.09 4.24
CA MET A 74 2.21 -12.28 4.90
C MET A 74 1.27 -12.69 6.06
N PRO A 75 1.40 -13.87 6.65
CA PRO A 75 0.58 -14.28 7.79
C PRO A 75 0.73 -13.40 9.04
N ASP A 76 1.85 -12.69 9.20
CA ASP A 76 2.24 -11.95 10.40
C ASP A 76 2.56 -10.47 10.16
N LYS A 77 2.66 -10.03 8.90
CA LYS A 77 3.11 -8.68 8.54
C LYS A 77 2.71 -8.26 7.14
N PHE A 78 2.69 -6.96 6.90
CA PHE A 78 2.85 -6.41 5.55
C PHE A 78 4.32 -6.35 5.18
N SER A 79 4.64 -6.84 4.00
CA SER A 79 6.01 -6.89 3.48
C SER A 79 6.09 -6.11 2.17
N PHE A 80 6.78 -4.97 2.22
CA PHE A 80 7.00 -4.12 1.05
C PHE A 80 8.36 -4.44 0.43
N ARG A 81 8.37 -4.64 -0.88
CA ARG A 81 9.59 -4.99 -1.62
C ARG A 81 9.76 -4.08 -2.82
N PRO A 82 10.98 -3.59 -3.07
CA PRO A 82 11.27 -2.81 -4.26
C PRO A 82 11.08 -3.66 -5.53
N THR A 83 10.74 -2.99 -6.62
CA THR A 83 10.85 -3.54 -7.97
C THR A 83 12.15 -3.09 -8.62
N ILE A 84 12.44 -3.55 -9.84
CA ILE A 84 13.62 -3.12 -10.60
C ILE A 84 13.69 -1.59 -10.72
N THR A 85 12.54 -0.91 -10.84
CA THR A 85 12.45 0.54 -11.04
C THR A 85 12.54 1.34 -9.74
N THR A 86 12.41 0.71 -8.58
CA THR A 86 12.35 1.40 -7.29
C THR A 86 13.49 1.05 -6.33
N LYS A 87 14.30 0.04 -6.65
CA LYS A 87 15.40 -0.43 -5.80
C LYS A 87 16.50 0.60 -5.51
N GLU A 88 16.59 1.66 -6.31
CA GLU A 88 17.57 2.74 -6.09
C GLU A 88 17.20 3.64 -4.91
N TRP A 89 15.91 3.72 -4.56
CA TRP A 89 15.40 4.63 -3.53
C TRP A 89 14.50 3.98 -2.48
N PHE A 90 14.05 2.75 -2.70
CA PHE A 90 13.22 1.99 -1.76
C PHE A 90 13.92 0.69 -1.40
N SER A 91 14.02 0.41 -0.11
CA SER A 91 14.55 -0.86 0.43
C SER A 91 13.41 -1.72 0.97
N ASP A 92 13.71 -2.99 1.26
CA ASP A 92 12.80 -3.90 1.93
C ASP A 92 12.26 -3.28 3.21
N TYR A 93 10.93 -3.29 3.36
CA TYR A 93 10.28 -2.69 4.50
C TYR A 93 9.15 -3.58 5.01
N ASP A 94 9.23 -4.00 6.26
CA ASP A 94 8.25 -4.88 6.89
C ASP A 94 7.52 -4.15 8.03
N ILE A 95 6.20 -4.31 8.09
CA ILE A 95 5.37 -3.79 9.18
C ILE A 95 4.63 -4.98 9.81
N PRO A 96 5.09 -5.46 10.98
CA PRO A 96 4.39 -6.49 11.73
C PRO A 96 2.98 -6.03 12.13
N TYR A 97 1.99 -6.92 12.07
CA TYR A 97 0.60 -6.56 12.35
C TYR A 97 0.41 -6.06 13.77
N ASN A 98 1.11 -6.63 14.75
CA ASN A 98 1.07 -6.18 16.15
C ASN A 98 1.68 -4.80 16.40
N LYS A 99 2.19 -4.13 15.37
CA LYS A 99 2.67 -2.74 15.42
C LYS A 99 1.72 -1.77 14.74
N ILE A 100 0.69 -2.28 14.07
CA ILE A 100 -0.30 -1.47 13.36
C ILE A 100 -1.42 -1.12 14.33
N SER A 101 -1.69 0.17 14.49
CA SER A 101 -2.80 0.66 15.30
C SER A 101 -4.04 0.96 14.45
N GLU A 102 -3.87 1.30 13.18
CA GLU A 102 -4.99 1.62 12.29
C GLU A 102 -4.62 1.36 10.82
N LEU A 103 -5.59 0.86 10.06
CA LEU A 103 -5.53 0.78 8.61
C LEU A 103 -6.82 1.35 8.02
N ARG A 104 -6.70 2.33 7.12
CA ARG A 104 -7.84 2.93 6.44
C ARG A 104 -7.54 3.21 4.98
N ILE A 105 -8.59 3.37 4.20
CA ILE A 105 -8.51 3.81 2.80
C ILE A 105 -8.90 5.28 2.74
N GLU A 106 -8.07 6.08 2.08
CA GLU A 106 -8.32 7.50 1.83
C GLU A 106 -8.53 7.75 0.34
N LYS A 107 -9.23 8.84 0.03
CA LYS A 107 -9.33 9.33 -1.35
C LYS A 107 -7.98 9.86 -1.81
N ARG A 108 -7.64 9.56 -3.06
CA ARG A 108 -6.50 10.18 -3.73
C ARG A 108 -6.74 11.68 -3.88
N THR A 109 -5.79 12.50 -3.47
CA THR A 109 -5.80 13.93 -3.79
C THR A 109 -5.20 14.14 -5.18
N ILE A 110 -5.99 14.66 -6.11
CA ILE A 110 -5.55 15.00 -7.46
C ILE A 110 -4.83 16.35 -7.40
N SER A 111 -3.63 16.44 -7.98
CA SER A 111 -2.91 17.70 -8.07
C SER A 111 -3.51 18.57 -9.18
N THR A 112 -3.45 19.91 -8.99
CA THR A 112 -3.86 20.88 -10.03
C THR A 112 -3.15 20.66 -11.36
N THR A 113 -1.94 20.16 -11.36
CA THR A 113 -1.16 19.83 -12.56
C THR A 113 -1.74 18.63 -13.30
N GLU A 114 -2.22 17.60 -12.60
CA GLU A 114 -2.89 16.43 -13.21
C GLU A 114 -4.21 16.83 -13.85
N VAL A 115 -4.97 17.74 -13.22
CA VAL A 115 -6.22 18.30 -13.79
C VAL A 115 -5.94 19.06 -15.06
N LEU A 116 -4.84 19.82 -15.10
CA LEU A 116 -4.47 20.65 -16.26
C LEU A 116 -4.02 19.82 -17.46
N LEU A 117 -3.30 18.71 -17.21
CA LEU A 117 -2.77 17.83 -18.26
C LEU A 117 -3.77 16.76 -18.72
N GLY A 118 -4.69 16.35 -17.84
CA GLY A 118 -5.64 15.25 -18.07
C GLY A 118 -7.00 15.68 -18.62
N GLY A 119 -7.25 16.99 -18.78
CA GLY A 119 -8.57 17.52 -19.21
C GLY A 119 -9.64 17.37 -18.13
N GLY A 120 -10.89 17.82 -18.45
CA GLY A 120 -12.03 17.87 -17.50
C GLY A 120 -12.50 16.53 -16.92
N ASP A 121 -12.10 15.40 -17.49
CA ASP A 121 -12.41 14.06 -16.98
C ASP A 121 -11.57 13.66 -15.73
N SER A 122 -10.52 14.41 -15.42
CA SER A 122 -9.67 14.15 -14.25
C SER A 122 -10.42 14.32 -12.92
N ALA A 123 -11.44 15.16 -12.87
CA ALA A 123 -12.26 15.34 -11.66
C ALA A 123 -13.04 14.08 -11.25
N ASN A 124 -13.35 13.18 -12.20
CA ASN A 124 -14.00 11.89 -11.94
C ASN A 124 -13.03 10.81 -11.45
N GLN A 125 -11.73 11.12 -11.32
CA GLN A 125 -10.69 10.19 -10.94
C GLN A 125 -10.34 10.22 -9.44
N GLU A 126 -11.09 10.95 -8.61
CA GLU A 126 -11.01 10.87 -7.17
C GLU A 126 -11.53 9.50 -6.71
N GLN A 127 -10.62 8.54 -6.59
CA GLN A 127 -10.93 7.19 -6.12
C GLN A 127 -10.38 6.99 -4.72
N GLU A 128 -11.09 6.20 -3.92
CA GLU A 128 -10.62 5.70 -2.64
C GLU A 128 -9.60 4.57 -2.88
N ASN A 129 -8.34 4.95 -3.13
CA ASN A 129 -7.28 4.02 -3.53
C ASN A 129 -5.97 4.20 -2.75
N VAL A 130 -5.95 5.10 -1.76
CA VAL A 130 -4.77 5.30 -0.91
C VAL A 130 -4.94 4.50 0.38
N ILE A 131 -4.06 3.52 0.58
CA ILE A 131 -3.98 2.73 1.81
C ILE A 131 -3.11 3.50 2.78
N CYS A 132 -3.66 3.83 3.95
CA CYS A 132 -2.99 4.49 5.06
C CYS A 132 -2.82 3.50 6.20
N ILE A 133 -1.57 3.24 6.59
CA ILE A 133 -1.21 2.33 7.67
C ILE A 133 -0.56 3.15 8.78
N LEU A 134 -1.26 3.30 9.90
CA LEU A 134 -0.73 3.91 11.12
C LEU A 134 -0.08 2.82 11.96
N TYR A 135 1.21 2.96 12.24
CA TYR A 135 1.98 1.94 12.96
C TYR A 135 3.06 2.56 13.84
N THR A 136 3.55 1.76 14.78
CA THR A 136 4.69 2.11 15.64
C THR A 136 5.96 1.53 15.04
N SER A 137 6.91 2.39 14.67
CA SER A 137 8.20 1.97 14.12
C SER A 137 9.08 1.26 15.16
N GLN A 138 10.17 0.63 14.72
CA GLN A 138 11.18 0.03 15.60
C GLN A 138 11.79 1.03 16.59
N TYR A 139 11.76 2.34 16.29
CA TYR A 139 12.23 3.42 17.18
C TYR A 139 11.13 3.97 18.09
N ASN A 140 10.02 3.24 18.23
CA ASN A 140 8.85 3.63 19.04
C ASN A 140 8.21 4.96 18.61
N LYS A 141 8.31 5.32 17.33
CA LYS A 141 7.66 6.50 16.74
C LYS A 141 6.40 6.08 16.00
N LYS A 142 5.30 6.79 16.21
CA LYS A 142 4.07 6.62 15.42
C LYS A 142 4.30 7.21 14.02
N LEU A 143 4.14 6.40 13.00
CA LEU A 143 4.29 6.77 11.59
C LEU A 143 3.02 6.40 10.82
N THR A 144 2.76 7.10 9.75
CA THR A 144 1.66 6.77 8.82
C THR A 144 2.22 6.55 7.44
N LEU A 145 2.39 5.29 7.05
CA LEU A 145 2.74 4.95 5.68
C LEU A 145 1.52 5.10 4.77
N ARG A 146 1.67 5.81 3.67
CA ARG A 146 0.67 5.98 2.62
C ARG A 146 1.16 5.39 1.32
N VAL A 147 0.38 4.49 0.76
CA VAL A 147 0.64 3.89 -0.55
C VAL A 147 -0.63 3.89 -1.39
N GLU A 148 -0.50 4.08 -2.67
CA GLU A 148 -1.60 4.10 -3.63
C GLU A 148 -1.68 2.77 -4.37
N MET A 149 -2.86 2.16 -4.41
CA MET A 149 -3.08 0.89 -5.12
C MET A 149 -2.90 1.08 -6.63
N LEU A 150 -2.18 0.16 -7.26
CA LEU A 150 -2.01 0.10 -8.71
C LEU A 150 -2.86 -1.01 -9.32
N THR A 151 -3.33 -0.79 -10.54
CA THR A 151 -4.12 -1.75 -11.35
C THR A 151 -3.47 -2.04 -12.70
N GLY A 152 -2.14 -2.00 -12.76
CA GLY A 152 -1.40 -2.13 -14.02
C GLY A 152 -1.33 -0.79 -14.77
N THR A 153 -1.61 -0.80 -16.08
CA THR A 153 -1.47 0.39 -16.93
C THR A 153 -2.65 1.37 -16.89
N THR A 154 -3.72 1.06 -16.16
CA THR A 154 -4.93 1.88 -16.13
C THR A 154 -5.22 2.44 -14.74
N ILE A 155 -5.73 3.67 -14.70
CA ILE A 155 -6.20 4.33 -13.46
C ILE A 155 -7.54 3.72 -13.00
N PHE A 156 -8.20 2.95 -13.85
CA PHE A 156 -9.52 2.39 -13.60
C PHE A 156 -9.47 1.22 -12.61
N ASN A 157 -10.51 1.07 -11.80
CA ASN A 157 -10.71 -0.02 -10.84
C ASN A 157 -9.78 -0.06 -9.61
N GLN A 158 -9.01 0.98 -9.33
CA GLN A 158 -8.15 1.04 -8.14
C GLN A 158 -8.96 0.96 -6.85
N ALA A 159 -10.11 1.65 -6.78
CA ALA A 159 -11.01 1.56 -5.63
C ALA A 159 -11.63 0.16 -5.46
N ALA A 160 -11.92 -0.55 -6.56
CA ALA A 160 -12.37 -1.94 -6.49
C ALA A 160 -11.28 -2.85 -5.93
N LYS A 161 -10.05 -2.65 -6.35
CA LYS A 161 -8.89 -3.41 -5.85
C LYS A 161 -8.56 -3.11 -4.39
N CYS A 162 -8.80 -1.87 -3.92
CA CYS A 162 -8.73 -1.55 -2.49
C CYS A 162 -9.81 -2.25 -1.68
N ARG A 163 -11.03 -2.37 -2.19
CA ARG A 163 -12.10 -3.15 -1.53
C ARG A 163 -11.73 -4.63 -1.45
N GLU A 164 -11.26 -5.22 -2.56
CA GLU A 164 -10.75 -6.60 -2.59
C GLU A 164 -9.64 -6.82 -1.54
N PHE A 165 -8.68 -5.90 -1.47
CA PHE A 165 -7.65 -5.92 -0.45
C PHE A 165 -8.22 -5.90 0.97
N MET A 166 -9.16 -5.01 1.27
CA MET A 166 -9.80 -4.92 2.59
C MET A 166 -10.61 -6.17 2.93
N ASP A 167 -11.33 -6.74 1.96
CA ASP A 167 -12.11 -7.97 2.15
C ASP A 167 -11.20 -9.17 2.40
N LEU A 168 -10.06 -9.25 1.71
CA LEU A 168 -9.06 -10.26 1.95
C LEU A 168 -8.48 -10.15 3.38
N LEU A 169 -8.18 -8.93 3.87
CA LEU A 169 -7.70 -8.75 5.24
C LEU A 169 -8.72 -9.22 6.27
N ARG A 170 -10.03 -9.03 6.03
CA ARG A 170 -11.11 -9.55 6.88
C ARG A 170 -11.20 -11.07 6.81
N GLN A 171 -11.13 -11.64 5.60
CA GLN A 171 -11.21 -13.09 5.39
C GLN A 171 -10.11 -13.87 6.12
N TYR A 172 -8.94 -13.28 6.29
CA TYR A 172 -7.79 -13.90 6.98
C TYR A 172 -7.60 -13.40 8.41
N ASP A 173 -8.59 -12.73 9.00
CA ASP A 173 -8.59 -12.20 10.38
C ASP A 173 -7.34 -11.34 10.69
N ILE A 174 -6.85 -10.61 9.67
CA ILE A 174 -5.61 -9.82 9.81
C ILE A 174 -5.83 -8.62 10.72
N PHE A 175 -7.03 -8.03 10.72
CA PHE A 175 -7.37 -6.92 11.61
C PHE A 175 -7.30 -7.30 13.09
N ASP A 176 -7.58 -8.55 13.44
CA ASP A 176 -7.53 -9.04 14.83
C ASP A 176 -6.09 -9.14 15.37
N LYS A 177 -5.11 -9.13 14.45
CA LYS A 177 -3.68 -9.17 14.78
C LYS A 177 -3.08 -7.77 15.01
N PHE A 178 -3.86 -6.69 14.79
CA PHE A 178 -3.40 -5.32 15.00
C PHE A 178 -3.29 -5.00 16.50
N ASP A 179 -2.41 -4.01 16.85
CA ASP A 179 -2.25 -3.57 18.24
C ASP A 179 -3.53 -2.89 18.74
N SER A 180 -4.33 -3.64 19.50
CA SER A 180 -5.67 -3.28 19.96
C SER A 180 -5.70 -2.24 21.08
N LYS A 181 -4.60 -1.56 21.39
CA LYS A 181 -4.59 -0.59 22.50
C LYS A 181 -5.52 0.60 22.28
N ASP A 182 -5.82 0.92 21.02
CA ASP A 182 -6.76 2.00 20.65
C ASP A 182 -8.02 1.48 19.92
N ASN A 183 -8.13 0.18 19.63
CA ASN A 183 -9.22 -0.40 18.83
C ASN A 183 -10.36 -1.00 19.66
N LYS A 184 -10.54 -0.57 20.93
CA LYS A 184 -11.77 -0.88 21.68
C LYS A 184 -12.99 -0.03 21.23
N THR A 185 -12.91 0.61 20.11
CA THR A 185 -14.03 1.32 19.50
C THR A 185 -14.11 1.01 18.03
N ASN A 186 -14.70 -0.14 17.64
CA ASN A 186 -15.51 -0.33 16.44
C ASN A 186 -15.61 -1.78 15.94
N THR A 187 -15.51 -2.81 16.79
CA THR A 187 -16.03 -4.14 16.43
C THR A 187 -16.44 -4.89 17.68
N SER A 188 -17.52 -4.49 18.28
CA SER A 188 -18.36 -5.36 19.06
C SER A 188 -19.80 -4.95 18.80
N SER A 189 -20.45 -5.83 18.12
CA SER A 189 -21.88 -5.96 17.95
C SER A 189 -22.65 -5.58 19.21
N ASP A 190 -23.75 -4.88 18.99
CA ASP A 190 -25.01 -4.81 19.73
C ASP A 190 -25.17 -3.97 21.01
N GLY A 191 -24.14 -3.55 21.71
CA GLY A 191 -24.40 -2.73 22.91
C GLY A 191 -23.95 -1.28 22.82
N ASN A 192 -22.84 -1.03 22.14
CA ASN A 192 -22.21 0.31 22.10
C ASN A 192 -22.73 1.20 20.96
N ASP A 193 -23.36 0.60 19.96
CA ASP A 193 -23.93 1.32 18.80
C ASP A 193 -25.17 2.11 19.21
N VAL A 194 -25.96 1.64 20.19
CA VAL A 194 -27.16 2.31 20.67
C VAL A 194 -26.84 3.64 21.36
N PHE A 195 -25.78 3.73 22.16
CA PHE A 195 -25.36 4.98 22.78
C PHE A 195 -24.90 6.01 21.76
N ALA A 196 -24.11 5.58 20.77
CA ALA A 196 -23.65 6.46 19.68
C ALA A 196 -24.81 6.93 18.82
N GLN A 197 -25.81 6.09 18.58
CA GLN A 197 -27.03 6.45 17.86
C GLN A 197 -27.91 7.40 18.67
N LEU A 198 -28.02 7.23 19.99
CA LEU A 198 -28.72 8.16 20.87
C LEU A 198 -28.07 9.55 20.90
N GLU A 199 -26.73 9.59 20.91
CA GLU A 199 -26.01 10.87 20.84
C GLU A 199 -26.23 11.62 19.51
N LYS A 200 -26.21 10.88 18.38
CA LYS A 200 -26.55 11.42 17.05
C LYS A 200 -27.98 11.95 17.00
N LEU A 201 -28.95 11.19 17.54
CA LEU A 201 -30.34 11.62 17.64
C LEU A 201 -30.50 12.91 18.46
N GLN A 202 -29.75 13.04 19.58
CA GLN A 202 -29.77 14.23 20.39
C GLN A 202 -29.18 15.45 19.65
N LYS A 203 -28.13 15.26 18.86
CA LYS A 203 -27.55 16.32 18.01
C LYS A 203 -28.53 16.76 16.91
N LEU A 204 -29.25 15.85 16.28
CA LEU A 204 -30.27 16.14 15.26
C LEU A 204 -31.47 16.90 15.85
N LYS A 205 -31.91 16.53 17.06
CA LYS A 205 -32.96 17.28 17.79
C LYS A 205 -32.49 18.70 18.11
N LYS A 206 -31.26 18.87 18.64
CA LYS A 206 -30.69 20.20 18.93
C LYS A 206 -30.52 21.08 17.68
N ALA A 207 -30.29 20.45 16.53
CA ALA A 207 -30.19 21.12 15.24
C ALA A 207 -31.57 21.46 14.61
N GLY A 208 -32.70 21.12 15.28
CA GLY A 208 -34.04 21.37 14.79
C GLY A 208 -34.48 20.50 13.59
N ILE A 209 -33.72 19.42 13.29
CA ILE A 209 -33.97 18.52 12.18
C ILE A 209 -35.01 17.44 12.55
N LEU A 210 -35.14 17.13 13.86
CA LEU A 210 -36.08 16.16 14.43
C LEU A 210 -37.05 16.86 15.38
N THR A 211 -38.31 16.53 15.27
CA THR A 211 -39.35 16.94 16.23
C THR A 211 -39.19 16.17 17.55
N ASP A 212 -39.81 16.67 18.63
CA ASP A 212 -39.82 16.01 19.94
C ASP A 212 -40.46 14.62 19.89
N GLU A 213 -41.46 14.45 19.09
CA GLU A 213 -42.20 13.20 18.91
C GLU A 213 -41.35 12.17 18.17
N GLU A 214 -40.72 12.56 17.05
CA GLU A 214 -39.82 11.69 16.28
C GLU A 214 -38.59 11.26 17.09
N PHE A 215 -38.05 12.19 17.88
CA PHE A 215 -36.94 11.87 18.77
C PHE A 215 -37.31 10.83 19.83
N ASN A 216 -38.46 10.96 20.49
CA ASN A 216 -38.93 10.04 21.50
C ASN A 216 -39.24 8.66 20.91
N LEU A 217 -39.82 8.60 19.73
CA LEU A 217 -40.13 7.36 19.02
C LEU A 217 -38.84 6.59 18.66
N LYS A 218 -37.88 7.28 18.05
CA LYS A 218 -36.55 6.72 17.69
C LYS A 218 -35.74 6.30 18.91
N LYS A 219 -35.81 7.08 20.00
CA LYS A 219 -35.17 6.73 21.27
C LYS A 219 -35.72 5.44 21.86
N GLN A 220 -37.05 5.26 21.84
CA GLN A 220 -37.68 4.03 22.32
C GLN A 220 -37.33 2.82 21.44
N GLU A 221 -37.31 2.98 20.11
CA GLU A 221 -36.86 1.92 19.20
C GLU A 221 -35.44 1.45 19.48
N LEU A 222 -34.53 2.37 19.81
CA LEU A 222 -33.14 2.04 20.14
C LEU A 222 -32.99 1.37 21.50
N LEU A 223 -33.78 1.84 22.51
CA LEU A 223 -33.75 1.25 23.84
C LEU A 223 -34.36 -0.16 23.88
N ASN A 224 -35.34 -0.44 23.02
CA ASN A 224 -35.94 -1.78 22.91
C ASN A 224 -35.02 -2.82 22.22
N LYS A 225 -33.93 -2.37 21.62
CA LYS A 225 -32.90 -3.24 21.00
C LYS A 225 -31.73 -3.59 21.96
N MET A 226 -31.76 -3.04 23.16
CA MET A 226 -30.81 -3.38 24.24
C MET A 226 -31.34 -4.58 25.04
#